data_0af3fef983766fcb9448c263c3ef9ae5
#
_entry.id   0af3fef983766fcb9448c263c3ef9ae5
#
_cell.length_a   1.000
_cell.length_b   1.000
_cell.length_c   1.000
_cell.angle_alpha   90.00
_cell.angle_beta   90.00
_cell.angle_gamma   90.00
#
_symmetry.space_group_name_H-M   'P 1'
#
loop_
_entity.id
_entity.type
_entity.pdbx_description
1 polymer ?
#
loop_
_entity_poly.entity_id
_entity_poly.type
_entity_poly.pdbx_seq_one_letter_code
_entity_poly.pdbx_strand_id
1 'polypeptide(L)'
;MQAEKQKKLNIERAALFAAVFGVMFLFSLWTPLIADDYNYAFGYSTGTRISSLREIWISMAWHRKLLNPRVFSHGWLSLVLMFPRWVFAALNGMAAVFFSWTTEAFLREQGGRHTVWMTAAVWMLLWICMPVFGQIFFWTAGACNYFWSIAFSWFIIWRVRHLEQQRENRVRSVLLLLLPAFAAGAWSEHISFAMLMILFLFLIKNWVNTARFPMAEAVLLFSGGIGYLFLMMAPSAKLFQRLHDAGDPTEQGVLTRILSALPKVTIPAFGAGLLLVMGILILIAKKRGKRAALLTVSASGVILSGTGFLVFAIRGYEYRRLCGMISSAPAGFFLSFMIFCVALTISLMMRGDKERILSALIFAFSGILGCSLFLFGEYFPVRGFCAPVTLLILGAVYLAEPQWNRAGRNLKTAISILLAACFVLCFPLGGADIRQVHQAAAEREAAFSEAAAGDKRVVLTPLPCKTKYSAQFGNQDLTPDAGWPNGVMADYYDVIRIIVIEPEEE
;
A
#
# COMPACT_ATOMS: atom_id res chain seq x y z
N MET A 1 -15.16 31.89 20.22
CA MET A 1 -15.83 30.79 19.51
C MET A 1 -15.06 30.27 18.29
N GLN A 2 -14.71 31.08 17.25
CA GLN A 2 -13.93 30.60 16.09
C GLN A 2 -12.50 30.19 16.48
N ALA A 3 -11.77 31.00 17.26
CA ALA A 3 -10.41 30.71 17.73
C ALA A 3 -10.35 29.43 18.59
N GLU A 4 -11.35 29.22 19.44
CA GLU A 4 -11.44 28.04 20.30
C GLU A 4 -11.71 26.76 19.49
N LYS A 5 -12.58 26.85 18.47
CA LYS A 5 -12.83 25.77 17.53
C LYS A 5 -11.58 25.40 16.72
N GLN A 6 -10.82 26.41 16.28
CA GLN A 6 -9.55 26.20 15.58
C GLN A 6 -8.49 25.57 16.50
N LYS A 7 -8.41 26.01 17.75
CA LYS A 7 -7.50 25.42 18.77
C LYS A 7 -7.82 23.95 19.00
N LYS A 8 -9.11 23.61 19.17
CA LYS A 8 -9.55 22.21 19.32
C LYS A 8 -9.16 21.36 18.12
N LEU A 9 -9.41 21.84 16.89
CA LEU A 9 -9.05 21.13 15.65
C LEU A 9 -7.52 20.90 15.55
N ASN A 10 -6.72 21.87 15.95
CA ASN A 10 -5.25 21.72 15.94
C ASN A 10 -4.77 20.68 16.96
N ILE A 11 -5.43 20.59 18.13
CA ILE A 11 -5.14 19.56 19.14
C ILE A 11 -5.51 18.17 18.59
N GLU A 12 -6.71 18.02 18.03
CA GLU A 12 -7.16 16.75 17.43
C GLU A 12 -6.21 16.27 16.31
N ARG A 13 -5.75 17.20 15.46
CA ARG A 13 -4.74 16.93 14.41
C ARG A 13 -3.41 16.48 15.00
N ALA A 14 -2.89 17.21 15.97
CA ALA A 14 -1.62 16.88 16.63
C ALA A 14 -1.70 15.51 17.30
N ALA A 15 -2.81 15.20 17.99
CA ALA A 15 -3.05 13.91 18.62
C ALA A 15 -3.09 12.76 17.58
N LEU A 16 -3.79 12.95 16.46
CA LEU A 16 -3.81 11.96 15.37
C LEU A 16 -2.42 11.71 14.82
N PHE A 17 -1.67 12.77 14.51
CA PHE A 17 -0.34 12.64 13.92
C PHE A 17 0.65 12.00 14.89
N ALA A 18 0.57 12.34 16.18
CA ALA A 18 1.38 11.71 17.21
C ALA A 18 1.04 10.22 17.38
N ALA A 19 -0.26 9.85 17.36
CA ALA A 19 -0.69 8.47 17.44
C ALA A 19 -0.22 7.67 16.22
N VAL A 20 -0.39 8.19 15.01
CA VAL A 20 0.07 7.55 13.77
C VAL A 20 1.59 7.39 13.78
N PHE A 21 2.34 8.44 14.15
CA PHE A 21 3.78 8.36 14.30
C PHE A 21 4.19 7.27 15.29
N GLY A 22 3.60 7.30 16.49
CA GLY A 22 3.94 6.37 17.57
C GLY A 22 3.70 4.90 17.20
N VAL A 23 2.56 4.60 16.58
CA VAL A 23 2.23 3.24 16.12
C VAL A 23 3.20 2.80 15.04
N MET A 24 3.44 3.63 14.02
CA MET A 24 4.33 3.29 12.92
C MET A 24 5.78 3.17 13.39
N PHE A 25 6.23 4.06 14.27
CA PHE A 25 7.56 3.98 14.87
C PHE A 25 7.73 2.69 15.68
N LEU A 26 6.81 2.42 16.61
CA LEU A 26 6.93 1.27 17.53
C LEU A 26 6.91 -0.05 16.77
N PHE A 27 5.96 -0.25 15.86
CA PHE A 27 5.84 -1.51 15.13
C PHE A 27 6.95 -1.69 14.08
N SER A 28 7.46 -0.61 13.49
CA SER A 28 8.66 -0.68 12.66
C SER A 28 9.92 -1.01 13.47
N LEU A 29 10.02 -0.49 14.69
CA LEU A 29 11.13 -0.81 15.60
C LEU A 29 11.11 -2.29 16.02
N TRP A 30 9.92 -2.84 16.28
CA TRP A 30 9.73 -4.23 16.68
C TRP A 30 9.82 -5.22 15.51
N THR A 31 9.69 -4.78 14.28
CA THR A 31 9.83 -5.65 13.09
C THR A 31 11.31 -5.93 12.83
N PRO A 32 11.80 -7.19 12.86
CA PRO A 32 13.19 -7.51 12.59
C PRO A 32 13.55 -7.31 11.11
N LEU A 33 14.83 -7.39 10.77
CA LEU A 33 15.27 -7.54 9.39
C LEU A 33 14.87 -8.93 8.87
N ILE A 34 14.43 -8.98 7.61
CA ILE A 34 14.04 -10.22 6.95
C ILE A 34 14.37 -10.19 5.46
N ALA A 35 14.63 -11.37 4.91
CA ALA A 35 14.72 -11.60 3.47
C ALA A 35 15.65 -10.58 2.77
N ASP A 36 15.08 -9.76 1.88
CA ASP A 36 15.82 -8.76 1.09
C ASP A 36 16.58 -7.72 1.92
N ASP A 37 16.17 -7.46 3.18
CA ASP A 37 16.88 -6.49 4.03
C ASP A 37 18.36 -6.85 4.18
N TYR A 38 18.65 -8.15 4.33
CA TYR A 38 20.04 -8.64 4.44
C TYR A 38 20.80 -8.44 3.12
N ASN A 39 20.19 -8.71 1.97
CA ASN A 39 20.82 -8.50 0.67
C ASN A 39 21.19 -7.05 0.43
N TYR A 40 20.29 -6.12 0.75
CA TYR A 40 20.52 -4.69 0.49
C TYR A 40 21.44 -4.01 1.51
N ALA A 41 21.86 -4.72 2.57
CA ALA A 41 22.92 -4.28 3.47
C ALA A 41 24.31 -4.43 2.84
N PHE A 42 24.45 -5.22 1.76
CA PHE A 42 25.70 -5.44 1.04
C PHE A 42 25.71 -4.78 -0.34
N GLY A 43 26.89 -4.35 -0.76
CA GLY A 43 27.12 -3.81 -2.10
C GLY A 43 27.01 -4.90 -3.15
N TYR A 44 26.13 -4.70 -4.13
CA TYR A 44 25.85 -5.69 -5.16
C TYR A 44 27.08 -6.16 -5.95
N SER A 45 28.05 -5.24 -6.19
CA SER A 45 29.27 -5.54 -6.94
C SER A 45 30.44 -5.98 -6.06
N THR A 46 30.42 -5.62 -4.78
CA THR A 46 31.55 -5.87 -3.87
C THR A 46 31.32 -7.03 -2.92
N GLY A 47 30.05 -7.38 -2.66
CA GLY A 47 29.69 -8.35 -1.62
C GLY A 47 30.07 -7.92 -0.20
N THR A 48 30.53 -6.68 -0.01
CA THR A 48 30.90 -6.12 1.29
C THR A 48 29.78 -5.25 1.85
N ARG A 49 29.72 -5.13 3.19
CA ARG A 49 28.71 -4.30 3.85
C ARG A 49 28.83 -2.83 3.42
N ILE A 50 27.71 -2.24 3.04
CA ILE A 50 27.64 -0.85 2.61
C ILE A 50 27.89 0.07 3.82
N SER A 51 28.82 1.02 3.68
CA SER A 51 29.22 1.95 4.73
C SER A 51 29.22 3.42 4.29
N SER A 52 29.00 3.70 2.99
CA SER A 52 29.04 5.05 2.44
C SER A 52 28.01 5.31 1.34
N LEU A 53 27.64 6.58 1.14
CA LEU A 53 26.76 6.99 0.03
C LEU A 53 27.35 6.65 -1.35
N ARG A 54 28.68 6.66 -1.47
CA ARG A 54 29.37 6.28 -2.71
C ARG A 54 29.13 4.80 -3.03
N GLU A 55 29.20 3.93 -2.03
CA GLU A 55 28.95 2.50 -2.19
C GLU A 55 27.49 2.23 -2.54
N ILE A 56 26.54 2.96 -1.92
CA ILE A 56 25.12 2.89 -2.32
C ILE A 56 24.97 3.23 -3.80
N TRP A 57 25.57 4.34 -4.26
CA TRP A 57 25.49 4.76 -5.64
C TRP A 57 26.05 3.69 -6.62
N ILE A 58 27.22 3.16 -6.32
CA ILE A 58 27.86 2.11 -7.11
C ILE A 58 26.97 0.85 -7.11
N SER A 59 26.51 0.41 -5.95
CA SER A 59 25.62 -0.74 -5.81
C SER A 59 24.33 -0.56 -6.62
N MET A 60 23.69 0.60 -6.55
CA MET A 60 22.46 0.89 -7.29
C MET A 60 22.67 0.96 -8.80
N ALA A 61 23.83 1.44 -9.26
CA ALA A 61 24.18 1.45 -10.69
C ALA A 61 24.28 0.02 -11.26
N TRP A 62 24.95 -0.88 -10.53
CA TRP A 62 25.03 -2.30 -10.88
C TRP A 62 23.68 -3.00 -10.76
N HIS A 63 22.95 -2.73 -9.69
CA HIS A 63 21.63 -3.27 -9.43
C HIS A 63 20.64 -2.94 -10.56
N ARG A 64 20.63 -1.68 -11.01
CA ARG A 64 19.85 -1.21 -12.14
C ARG A 64 20.21 -1.93 -13.45
N LYS A 65 21.48 -2.27 -13.62
CA LYS A 65 21.97 -2.94 -14.84
C LYS A 65 21.60 -4.42 -14.88
N LEU A 66 21.67 -5.12 -13.74
CA LEU A 66 21.67 -6.59 -13.73
C LEU A 66 20.48 -7.21 -13.00
N LEU A 67 19.88 -6.55 -12.01
CA LEU A 67 18.91 -7.18 -11.11
C LEU A 67 17.54 -6.52 -11.09
N ASN A 68 17.47 -5.22 -10.75
CA ASN A 68 16.19 -4.55 -10.50
C ASN A 68 16.27 -3.05 -10.83
N PRO A 69 15.27 -2.47 -11.51
CA PRO A 69 15.30 -1.07 -11.96
C PRO A 69 15.05 -0.03 -10.85
N ARG A 70 14.60 -0.42 -9.65
CA ARG A 70 14.11 0.45 -8.57
C ARG A 70 15.21 1.13 -7.78
N VAL A 71 16.04 1.95 -8.44
CA VAL A 71 17.20 2.63 -7.82
C VAL A 71 16.80 3.52 -6.64
N PHE A 72 15.68 4.24 -6.75
CA PHE A 72 15.24 5.15 -5.67
C PHE A 72 14.84 4.40 -4.42
N SER A 73 13.95 3.42 -4.53
CA SER A 73 13.48 2.66 -3.36
C SER A 73 14.59 1.85 -2.70
N HIS A 74 15.42 1.19 -3.50
CA HIS A 74 16.52 0.37 -2.98
C HIS A 74 17.70 1.22 -2.49
N GLY A 75 17.93 2.39 -3.08
CA GLY A 75 18.90 3.36 -2.55
C GLY A 75 18.51 3.86 -1.15
N TRP A 76 17.23 4.20 -0.93
CA TRP A 76 16.71 4.51 0.40
C TRP A 76 16.81 3.32 1.36
N LEU A 77 16.49 2.11 0.88
CA LEU A 77 16.63 0.89 1.68
C LEU A 77 18.07 0.70 2.14
N SER A 78 19.04 0.71 1.22
CA SER A 78 20.46 0.59 1.58
C SER A 78 20.92 1.70 2.53
N LEU A 79 20.41 2.92 2.33
CA LEU A 79 20.75 4.04 3.21
C LEU A 79 20.27 3.80 4.65
N VAL A 80 19.01 3.39 4.85
CA VAL A 80 18.48 3.18 6.21
C VAL A 80 19.10 1.97 6.88
N LEU A 81 19.55 0.96 6.12
CA LEU A 81 20.24 -0.22 6.64
C LEU A 81 21.67 0.06 7.15
N MET A 82 22.26 1.21 6.80
CA MET A 82 23.55 1.66 7.37
C MET A 82 23.42 2.15 8.82
N PHE A 83 22.19 2.43 9.27
CA PHE A 83 21.91 3.01 10.57
C PHE A 83 21.22 2.04 11.53
N PRO A 84 21.26 2.30 12.85
CA PRO A 84 20.47 1.53 13.81
C PRO A 84 18.97 1.53 13.45
N ARG A 85 18.29 0.44 13.79
CA ARG A 85 16.87 0.19 13.46
C ARG A 85 15.91 1.35 13.77
N TRP A 86 16.17 2.09 14.87
CA TRP A 86 15.32 3.22 15.26
C TRP A 86 15.30 4.36 14.22
N VAL A 87 16.36 4.49 13.39
CA VAL A 87 16.42 5.51 12.33
C VAL A 87 15.37 5.20 11.25
N PHE A 88 15.32 3.94 10.78
CA PHE A 88 14.26 3.52 9.87
C PHE A 88 12.88 3.71 10.50
N ALA A 89 12.70 3.29 11.76
CA ALA A 89 11.42 3.42 12.46
C ALA A 89 10.95 4.88 12.54
N ALA A 90 11.87 5.82 12.83
CA ALA A 90 11.58 7.25 12.86
C ALA A 90 11.21 7.80 11.48
N LEU A 91 11.97 7.46 10.43
CA LEU A 91 11.68 7.86 9.06
C LEU A 91 10.34 7.31 8.58
N ASN A 92 10.02 6.07 8.93
CA ASN A 92 8.76 5.42 8.59
C ASN A 92 7.57 6.07 9.32
N GLY A 93 7.75 6.42 10.60
CA GLY A 93 6.77 7.22 11.35
C GLY A 93 6.55 8.61 10.73
N MET A 94 7.62 9.29 10.30
CA MET A 94 7.53 10.57 9.60
C MET A 94 6.83 10.43 8.24
N ALA A 95 7.10 9.37 7.48
CA ALA A 95 6.40 9.10 6.22
C ALA A 95 4.88 8.91 6.44
N ALA A 96 4.49 8.29 7.56
CA ALA A 96 3.08 8.12 7.92
C ALA A 96 2.41 9.44 8.31
N VAL A 97 3.10 10.31 9.05
CA VAL A 97 2.63 11.67 9.32
C VAL A 97 2.52 12.49 8.04
N PHE A 98 3.50 12.38 7.14
CA PHE A 98 3.49 13.03 5.84
C PHE A 98 2.31 12.59 4.97
N PHE A 99 2.04 11.29 4.90
CA PHE A 99 0.85 10.75 4.21
C PHE A 99 -0.45 11.26 4.84
N SER A 100 -0.53 11.29 6.18
CA SER A 100 -1.69 11.80 6.92
C SER A 100 -1.92 13.29 6.65
N TRP A 101 -0.86 14.08 6.72
CA TRP A 101 -0.91 15.51 6.43
C TRP A 101 -1.37 15.80 4.99
N THR A 102 -0.82 15.07 4.02
CA THR A 102 -1.22 15.17 2.61
C THR A 102 -2.70 14.82 2.42
N THR A 103 -3.15 13.73 3.07
CA THR A 103 -4.55 13.29 3.00
C THR A 103 -5.49 14.33 3.61
N GLU A 104 -5.16 14.84 4.79
CA GLU A 104 -5.97 15.89 5.42
C GLU A 104 -6.00 17.18 4.59
N ALA A 105 -4.85 17.60 4.04
CA ALA A 105 -4.75 18.77 3.19
C ALA A 105 -5.60 18.61 1.93
N PHE A 106 -5.53 17.47 1.24
CA PHE A 106 -6.36 17.15 0.10
C PHE A 106 -7.85 17.25 0.43
N LEU A 107 -8.30 16.61 1.50
CA LEU A 107 -9.71 16.62 1.91
C LEU A 107 -10.19 18.04 2.29
N ARG A 108 -9.36 18.82 2.96
CA ARG A 108 -9.67 20.20 3.37
C ARG A 108 -9.84 21.13 2.16
N GLU A 109 -8.98 21.05 1.17
CA GLU A 109 -9.05 21.83 -0.06
C GLU A 109 -10.31 21.52 -0.87
N GLN A 110 -10.80 20.31 -0.77
CA GLN A 110 -12.07 19.91 -1.38
C GLN A 110 -13.31 20.31 -0.55
N GLY A 111 -13.16 21.21 0.44
CA GLY A 111 -14.24 21.71 1.29
C GLY A 111 -14.63 20.80 2.45
N GLY A 112 -13.76 19.85 2.82
CA GLY A 112 -13.97 18.94 3.94
C GLY A 112 -13.99 19.66 5.29
N ARG A 113 -14.94 19.28 6.17
CA ARG A 113 -15.11 19.85 7.52
C ARG A 113 -14.60 18.92 8.63
N HIS A 114 -14.60 17.61 8.39
CA HIS A 114 -14.20 16.58 9.37
C HIS A 114 -12.92 15.86 8.91
N THR A 115 -11.95 16.62 8.38
CA THR A 115 -10.78 16.08 7.70
C THR A 115 -9.89 15.23 8.61
N VAL A 116 -9.73 15.62 9.89
CA VAL A 116 -8.96 14.84 10.87
C VAL A 116 -9.59 13.47 11.10
N TRP A 117 -10.93 13.42 11.31
CA TRP A 117 -11.66 12.17 11.48
C TRP A 117 -11.58 11.29 10.21
N MET A 118 -11.74 11.90 9.03
CA MET A 118 -11.64 11.19 7.76
C MET A 118 -10.24 10.61 7.54
N THR A 119 -9.20 11.34 7.93
CA THR A 119 -7.81 10.84 7.88
C THR A 119 -7.59 9.69 8.87
N ALA A 120 -8.16 9.75 10.07
CA ALA A 120 -8.15 8.62 11.00
C ALA A 120 -8.88 7.40 10.41
N ALA A 121 -10.03 7.61 9.76
CA ALA A 121 -10.78 6.55 9.10
C ALA A 121 -9.96 5.90 7.95
N VAL A 122 -9.16 6.66 7.21
CA VAL A 122 -8.22 6.10 6.20
C VAL A 122 -7.26 5.12 6.85
N TRP A 123 -6.64 5.47 7.99
CA TRP A 123 -5.72 4.58 8.69
C TRP A 123 -6.39 3.33 9.25
N MET A 124 -7.57 3.47 9.85
CA MET A 124 -8.35 2.31 10.32
C MET A 124 -8.72 1.38 9.17
N LEU A 125 -9.15 1.94 8.03
CA LEU A 125 -9.47 1.18 6.83
C LEU A 125 -8.23 0.52 6.23
N LEU A 126 -7.10 1.19 6.16
CA LEU A 126 -5.83 0.59 5.71
C LEU A 126 -5.44 -0.59 6.61
N TRP A 127 -5.53 -0.43 7.93
CA TRP A 127 -5.26 -1.52 8.89
C TRP A 127 -6.15 -2.73 8.64
N ILE A 128 -7.45 -2.49 8.49
CA ILE A 128 -8.44 -3.56 8.31
C ILE A 128 -8.32 -4.22 6.92
N CYS A 129 -8.11 -3.45 5.87
CA CYS A 129 -8.30 -3.89 4.48
C CYS A 129 -7.02 -4.30 3.77
N MET A 130 -5.86 -3.76 4.18
CA MET A 130 -4.61 -4.09 3.51
C MET A 130 -4.29 -5.58 3.69
N PRO A 131 -4.07 -6.35 2.61
CA PRO A 131 -3.97 -7.81 2.69
C PRO A 131 -2.72 -8.27 3.43
N VAL A 132 -1.60 -7.60 3.28
CA VAL A 132 -0.32 -7.89 3.93
C VAL A 132 0.25 -6.60 4.53
N PHE A 133 -0.43 -6.10 5.56
CA PHE A 133 -0.13 -4.79 6.15
C PHE A 133 1.33 -4.70 6.61
N GLY A 134 1.81 -5.71 7.33
CA GLY A 134 3.18 -5.74 7.85
C GLY A 134 4.24 -5.68 6.76
N GLN A 135 4.04 -6.39 5.65
CA GLN A 135 4.97 -6.36 4.51
C GLN A 135 5.04 -4.98 3.82
N ILE A 136 3.96 -4.22 3.83
CA ILE A 136 3.89 -2.93 3.14
C ILE A 136 4.36 -1.79 4.05
N PHE A 137 4.02 -1.85 5.35
CA PHE A 137 4.18 -0.72 6.25
C PHE A 137 5.32 -0.87 7.26
N PHE A 138 5.73 -2.10 7.64
CA PHE A 138 6.71 -2.31 8.71
C PHE A 138 8.01 -2.99 8.26
N TRP A 139 7.96 -3.84 7.23
CA TRP A 139 9.15 -4.41 6.62
C TRP A 139 10.01 -3.31 5.97
N THR A 140 11.32 -3.28 6.24
CA THR A 140 12.18 -2.19 5.75
C THR A 140 12.17 -2.09 4.23
N ALA A 141 12.45 -3.19 3.53
CA ALA A 141 12.39 -3.22 2.08
C ALA A 141 10.98 -2.94 1.55
N GLY A 142 9.96 -3.47 2.21
CA GLY A 142 8.57 -3.25 1.84
C GLY A 142 8.12 -1.80 2.00
N ALA A 143 8.42 -1.17 3.13
CA ALA A 143 8.08 0.23 3.38
C ALA A 143 8.76 1.17 2.37
N CYS A 144 10.05 1.00 2.12
CA CYS A 144 10.80 1.78 1.13
C CYS A 144 10.23 1.59 -0.30
N ASN A 145 9.84 0.37 -0.68
CA ASN A 145 9.32 0.08 -2.01
C ASN A 145 7.86 0.49 -2.21
N TYR A 146 7.00 0.26 -1.20
CA TYR A 146 5.54 0.40 -1.35
C TYR A 146 4.99 1.60 -0.60
N PHE A 147 5.14 1.66 0.72
CA PHE A 147 4.50 2.70 1.52
C PHE A 147 5.06 4.10 1.21
N TRP A 148 6.38 4.27 1.18
CA TRP A 148 6.98 5.57 0.87
C TRP A 148 6.67 6.01 -0.56
N SER A 149 6.65 5.07 -1.50
CA SER A 149 6.21 5.34 -2.87
C SER A 149 4.77 5.86 -2.93
N ILE A 150 3.84 5.21 -2.19
CA ILE A 150 2.45 5.65 -2.10
C ILE A 150 2.35 7.03 -1.47
N ALA A 151 3.02 7.26 -0.34
CA ALA A 151 2.98 8.53 0.37
C ALA A 151 3.50 9.69 -0.51
N PHE A 152 4.58 9.44 -1.23
CA PHE A 152 5.19 10.42 -2.12
C PHE A 152 4.37 10.65 -3.40
N SER A 153 3.85 9.59 -4.02
CA SER A 153 2.95 9.70 -5.16
C SER A 153 1.66 10.44 -4.81
N TRP A 154 1.09 10.16 -3.63
CA TRP A 154 -0.09 10.86 -3.13
C TRP A 154 0.17 12.36 -2.90
N PHE A 155 1.34 12.70 -2.38
CA PHE A 155 1.78 14.09 -2.27
C PHE A 155 1.84 14.78 -3.65
N ILE A 156 2.41 14.16 -4.68
CA ILE A 156 2.45 14.73 -6.03
C ILE A 156 1.04 14.93 -6.58
N ILE A 157 0.16 13.94 -6.45
CA ILE A 157 -1.26 14.05 -6.88
C ILE A 157 -1.94 15.23 -6.19
N TRP A 158 -1.79 15.35 -4.87
CA TRP A 158 -2.34 16.48 -4.13
C TRP A 158 -1.76 17.82 -4.60
N ARG A 159 -0.43 17.94 -4.75
CA ARG A 159 0.23 19.18 -5.17
C ARG A 159 -0.19 19.62 -6.55
N VAL A 160 -0.32 18.71 -7.50
CA VAL A 160 -0.83 19.01 -8.84
C VAL A 160 -2.25 19.56 -8.77
N ARG A 161 -3.13 18.87 -8.00
CA ARG A 161 -4.51 19.37 -7.78
C ARG A 161 -4.57 20.72 -7.08
N HIS A 162 -3.67 20.98 -6.14
CA HIS A 162 -3.56 22.27 -5.46
C HIS A 162 -3.16 23.41 -6.42
N LEU A 163 -2.25 23.16 -7.36
CA LEU A 163 -1.83 24.13 -8.37
C LEU A 163 -2.97 24.53 -9.32
N GLU A 164 -3.95 23.67 -9.55
CA GLU A 164 -5.15 24.01 -10.35
C GLU A 164 -5.97 25.13 -9.71
N GLN A 165 -6.00 25.16 -8.38
CA GLN A 165 -6.84 26.10 -7.61
C GLN A 165 -6.11 27.43 -7.32
N GLN A 166 -4.78 27.46 -7.33
CA GLN A 166 -3.96 28.65 -7.06
C GLN A 166 -3.60 29.40 -8.34
N ARG A 167 -3.79 30.73 -8.34
CA ARG A 167 -3.41 31.60 -9.45
C ARG A 167 -2.01 32.19 -9.32
N GLU A 168 -1.45 32.25 -8.11
CA GLU A 168 -0.17 32.92 -7.81
C GLU A 168 0.98 31.91 -7.65
N ASN A 169 2.19 32.32 -8.04
CA ASN A 169 3.44 31.54 -7.90
C ASN A 169 3.47 30.16 -8.58
N ARG A 170 2.65 29.92 -9.60
CA ARG A 170 2.60 28.64 -10.30
C ARG A 170 3.97 28.18 -10.82
N VAL A 171 4.74 29.07 -11.45
CA VAL A 171 6.05 28.72 -12.05
C VAL A 171 7.00 28.22 -10.99
N ARG A 172 7.17 28.94 -9.86
CA ARG A 172 8.03 28.52 -8.76
C ARG A 172 7.61 27.17 -8.20
N SER A 173 6.32 26.97 -7.99
CA SER A 173 5.80 25.71 -7.47
C SER A 173 6.01 24.53 -8.43
N VAL A 174 5.85 24.76 -9.73
CA VAL A 174 6.15 23.73 -10.75
C VAL A 174 7.65 23.39 -10.74
N LEU A 175 8.53 24.39 -10.74
CA LEU A 175 9.98 24.15 -10.71
C LEU A 175 10.41 23.35 -9.49
N LEU A 176 9.88 23.66 -8.30
CA LEU A 176 10.16 22.92 -7.06
C LEU A 176 9.62 21.49 -7.10
N LEU A 177 8.59 21.20 -7.89
CA LEU A 177 7.98 19.88 -7.99
C LEU A 177 8.54 19.03 -9.12
N LEU A 178 9.37 19.55 -10.02
CA LEU A 178 9.95 18.76 -11.14
C LEU A 178 10.73 17.55 -10.63
N LEU A 179 11.73 17.76 -9.78
CA LEU A 179 12.53 16.66 -9.23
C LEU A 179 11.71 15.70 -8.36
N PRO A 180 10.83 16.17 -7.45
CA PRO A 180 9.87 15.29 -6.78
C PRO A 180 8.99 14.47 -7.72
N ALA A 181 8.44 15.05 -8.77
CA ALA A 181 7.61 14.33 -9.74
C ALA A 181 8.42 13.25 -10.50
N PHE A 182 9.64 13.59 -10.93
CA PHE A 182 10.57 12.64 -11.52
C PHE A 182 10.85 11.47 -10.56
N ALA A 183 11.22 11.76 -9.30
CA ALA A 183 11.51 10.74 -8.30
C ALA A 183 10.30 9.83 -8.04
N ALA A 184 9.09 10.39 -7.94
CA ALA A 184 7.86 9.60 -7.80
C ALA A 184 7.61 8.69 -9.02
N GLY A 185 7.89 9.17 -10.22
CA GLY A 185 7.82 8.38 -11.45
C GLY A 185 8.86 7.25 -11.50
N ALA A 186 10.04 7.45 -10.94
CA ALA A 186 11.15 6.49 -10.96
C ALA A 186 11.17 5.54 -9.74
N TRP A 187 10.14 5.53 -8.90
CA TRP A 187 10.17 4.82 -7.61
C TRP A 187 9.76 3.36 -7.71
N SER A 188 8.60 3.07 -8.30
CA SER A 188 8.04 1.71 -8.36
C SER A 188 7.10 1.57 -9.56
N GLU A 189 7.22 0.50 -10.34
CA GLU A 189 6.54 0.34 -11.62
C GLU A 189 5.03 0.56 -11.54
N HIS A 190 4.36 -0.15 -10.64
CA HIS A 190 2.89 -0.16 -10.56
C HIS A 190 2.32 1.07 -9.82
N ILE A 191 3.02 1.58 -8.77
CA ILE A 191 2.56 2.76 -8.02
C ILE A 191 2.79 4.02 -8.85
N SER A 192 3.98 4.16 -9.47
CA SER A 192 4.31 5.28 -10.34
C SER A 192 3.39 5.33 -11.56
N PHE A 193 3.09 4.18 -12.16
CA PHE A 193 2.13 4.10 -13.26
C PHE A 193 0.73 4.54 -12.84
N ALA A 194 0.24 4.08 -11.68
CA ALA A 194 -1.05 4.51 -11.14
C ALA A 194 -1.08 6.03 -10.91
N MET A 195 -0.03 6.62 -10.35
CA MET A 195 0.12 8.06 -10.19
C MET A 195 0.06 8.80 -11.54
N LEU A 196 0.83 8.36 -12.53
CA LEU A 196 0.84 8.97 -13.86
C LEU A 196 -0.53 8.90 -14.54
N MET A 197 -1.24 7.77 -14.41
CA MET A 197 -2.60 7.63 -14.92
C MET A 197 -3.58 8.58 -14.23
N ILE A 198 -3.46 8.79 -12.92
CA ILE A 198 -4.27 9.79 -12.20
C ILE A 198 -3.98 11.18 -12.73
N LEU A 199 -2.72 11.57 -12.85
CA LEU A 199 -2.33 12.88 -13.35
C LEU A 199 -2.80 13.11 -14.80
N PHE A 200 -2.66 12.09 -15.66
CA PHE A 200 -3.12 12.13 -17.05
C PHE A 200 -4.63 12.29 -17.17
N LEU A 201 -5.40 11.51 -16.41
CA LEU A 201 -6.87 11.59 -16.43
C LEU A 201 -7.39 12.91 -15.84
N PHE A 202 -6.71 13.44 -14.81
CA PHE A 202 -7.03 14.77 -14.30
C PHE A 202 -6.67 15.87 -15.30
N LEU A 203 -5.54 15.78 -15.99
CA LEU A 203 -5.16 16.72 -17.05
C LEU A 203 -6.23 16.77 -18.14
N ILE A 204 -6.67 15.60 -18.64
CA ILE A 204 -7.76 15.54 -19.63
C ILE A 204 -9.05 16.16 -19.08
N LYS A 205 -9.44 15.77 -17.87
CA LYS A 205 -10.64 16.30 -17.20
C LYS A 205 -10.60 17.82 -17.11
N ASN A 206 -9.49 18.39 -16.67
CA ASN A 206 -9.33 19.84 -16.54
C ASN A 206 -9.34 20.53 -17.88
N TRP A 207 -8.67 19.97 -18.88
CA TRP A 207 -8.67 20.51 -20.23
C TRP A 207 -10.09 20.57 -20.81
N VAL A 208 -10.84 19.47 -20.72
CA VAL A 208 -12.22 19.41 -21.19
C VAL A 208 -13.12 20.40 -20.45
N ASN A 209 -12.99 20.51 -19.12
CA ASN A 209 -13.85 21.37 -18.31
C ASN A 209 -13.55 22.87 -18.48
N THR A 210 -12.28 23.24 -18.76
CA THR A 210 -11.87 24.65 -18.82
C THR A 210 -11.65 25.17 -20.24
N ALA A 211 -11.63 24.29 -21.24
CA ALA A 211 -11.20 24.55 -22.63
C ALA A 211 -9.81 25.20 -22.73
N ARG A 212 -9.02 25.17 -21.65
CA ARG A 212 -7.64 25.68 -21.59
C ARG A 212 -6.68 24.54 -21.24
N PHE A 213 -5.60 24.43 -22.00
CA PHE A 213 -4.62 23.38 -21.74
C PHE A 213 -3.89 23.61 -20.40
N PRO A 214 -3.91 22.65 -19.47
CA PRO A 214 -3.35 22.80 -18.13
C PRO A 214 -1.83 22.54 -18.13
N MET A 215 -1.03 23.54 -18.56
CA MET A 215 0.42 23.42 -18.75
C MET A 215 1.19 22.97 -17.51
N ALA A 216 0.81 23.45 -16.31
CA ALA A 216 1.50 23.08 -15.07
C ALA A 216 1.39 21.59 -14.78
N GLU A 217 0.20 21.02 -14.94
CA GLU A 217 -0.07 19.59 -14.79
C GLU A 217 0.65 18.77 -15.86
N ALA A 218 0.65 19.25 -17.10
CA ALA A 218 1.32 18.60 -18.22
C ALA A 218 2.84 18.53 -18.00
N VAL A 219 3.46 19.60 -17.50
CA VAL A 219 4.89 19.64 -17.20
C VAL A 219 5.25 18.67 -16.07
N LEU A 220 4.43 18.58 -15.02
CA LEU A 220 4.68 17.65 -13.91
C LEU A 220 4.39 16.20 -14.31
N LEU A 221 3.36 15.94 -15.10
CA LEU A 221 3.11 14.63 -15.72
C LEU A 221 4.28 14.21 -16.59
N PHE A 222 4.81 15.12 -17.42
CA PHE A 222 5.98 14.84 -18.27
C PHE A 222 7.23 14.54 -17.44
N SER A 223 7.51 15.32 -16.38
CA SER A 223 8.63 15.05 -15.48
C SER A 223 8.51 13.69 -14.79
N GLY A 224 7.33 13.34 -14.26
CA GLY A 224 7.06 12.00 -13.74
C GLY A 224 7.17 10.90 -14.79
N GLY A 225 6.73 11.17 -16.01
CA GLY A 225 6.86 10.29 -17.17
C GLY A 225 8.31 10.00 -17.53
N ILE A 226 9.19 11.00 -17.51
CA ILE A 226 10.64 10.81 -17.69
C ILE A 226 11.20 9.92 -16.58
N GLY A 227 10.79 10.14 -15.32
CA GLY A 227 11.17 9.27 -14.20
C GLY A 227 10.72 7.83 -14.41
N TYR A 228 9.49 7.63 -14.87
CA TYR A 228 8.97 6.31 -15.20
C TYR A 228 9.72 5.64 -16.37
N LEU A 229 10.04 6.39 -17.41
CA LEU A 229 10.86 5.89 -18.51
C LEU A 229 12.27 5.52 -18.00
N PHE A 230 12.87 6.34 -17.14
CA PHE A 230 14.16 5.99 -16.51
C PHE A 230 14.08 4.65 -15.76
N LEU A 231 12.98 4.37 -15.07
CA LEU A 231 12.74 3.09 -14.41
C LEU A 231 12.57 1.96 -15.43
N MET A 232 11.65 2.11 -16.39
CA MET A 232 11.25 1.04 -17.32
C MET A 232 12.30 0.73 -18.41
N MET A 233 13.15 1.68 -18.77
CA MET A 233 14.26 1.50 -19.72
C MET A 233 15.54 0.99 -19.05
N ALA A 234 15.50 0.61 -17.78
CA ALA A 234 16.66 -0.02 -17.15
C ALA A 234 16.97 -1.36 -17.83
N PRO A 235 18.25 -1.73 -18.03
CA PRO A 235 18.60 -3.03 -18.61
C PRO A 235 18.02 -4.22 -17.85
N SER A 236 17.84 -4.08 -16.54
CA SER A 236 17.21 -5.09 -15.68
C SER A 236 15.67 -5.09 -15.72
N ALA A 237 15.04 -4.11 -16.39
CA ALA A 237 13.58 -4.06 -16.52
C ALA A 237 13.11 -5.08 -17.56
N LYS A 238 12.87 -6.30 -17.13
CA LYS A 238 12.49 -7.44 -17.99
C LYS A 238 11.05 -7.36 -18.55
N LEU A 239 10.35 -6.25 -18.38
CA LEU A 239 8.94 -6.14 -18.81
C LEU A 239 8.82 -6.37 -20.34
N PHE A 240 9.69 -5.76 -21.14
CA PHE A 240 9.66 -5.93 -22.59
C PHE A 240 10.10 -7.33 -23.03
N GLN A 241 11.09 -7.93 -22.35
CA GLN A 241 11.44 -9.34 -22.58
C GLN A 241 10.24 -10.25 -22.30
N ARG A 242 9.58 -10.05 -21.17
CA ARG A 242 8.42 -10.84 -20.75
C ARG A 242 7.18 -10.63 -21.60
N LEU A 243 7.01 -9.45 -22.21
CA LEU A 243 5.97 -9.23 -23.22
C LEU A 243 6.26 -10.00 -24.51
N HIS A 244 7.54 -10.18 -24.85
CA HIS A 244 7.96 -10.99 -25.99
C HIS A 244 7.80 -12.49 -25.67
N ASP A 245 8.24 -12.91 -24.48
CA ASP A 245 8.17 -14.30 -24.02
C ASP A 245 6.71 -14.74 -23.74
N ALA A 246 5.80 -13.80 -23.44
CA ALA A 246 4.36 -14.07 -23.30
C ALA A 246 3.69 -14.49 -24.62
N GLY A 247 4.39 -14.41 -25.73
CA GLY A 247 4.01 -14.99 -27.02
C GLY A 247 4.38 -16.46 -27.18
N ASP A 248 5.07 -17.09 -26.21
CA ASP A 248 5.43 -18.50 -26.25
C ASP A 248 4.18 -19.37 -26.00
N PRO A 249 3.83 -20.26 -26.93
CA PRO A 249 2.64 -21.15 -26.79
C PRO A 249 2.70 -22.10 -25.59
N THR A 250 3.87 -22.30 -24.96
CA THR A 250 4.04 -23.17 -23.79
C THR A 250 3.65 -22.48 -22.48
N GLU A 251 3.49 -21.16 -22.47
CA GLU A 251 3.04 -20.41 -21.30
C GLU A 251 1.53 -20.15 -21.31
N GLN A 252 0.91 -20.20 -20.13
CA GLN A 252 -0.50 -19.85 -19.96
C GLN A 252 -0.77 -18.44 -20.52
N GLY A 253 -1.69 -18.35 -21.48
CA GLY A 253 -2.02 -17.11 -22.18
C GLY A 253 -2.39 -15.99 -21.18
N VAL A 254 -2.15 -14.73 -21.56
CA VAL A 254 -2.42 -13.54 -20.72
C VAL A 254 -3.84 -13.55 -20.14
N LEU A 255 -4.83 -14.00 -20.91
CA LEU A 255 -6.22 -14.11 -20.45
C LEU A 255 -6.36 -15.13 -19.31
N THR A 256 -5.71 -16.28 -19.40
CA THR A 256 -5.75 -17.31 -18.34
C THR A 256 -5.05 -16.80 -17.07
N ARG A 257 -3.93 -16.08 -17.19
CA ARG A 257 -3.26 -15.41 -16.06
C ARG A 257 -4.15 -14.34 -15.43
N ILE A 258 -4.82 -13.51 -16.22
CA ILE A 258 -5.81 -12.55 -15.75
C ILE A 258 -6.92 -13.25 -14.99
N LEU A 259 -7.53 -14.27 -15.57
CA LEU A 259 -8.64 -15.00 -14.97
C LEU A 259 -8.24 -15.73 -13.68
N SER A 260 -7.03 -16.27 -13.60
CA SER A 260 -6.49 -16.89 -12.39
C SER A 260 -6.05 -15.90 -11.32
N ALA A 261 -5.62 -14.71 -11.72
CA ALA A 261 -5.21 -13.64 -10.79
C ALA A 261 -6.41 -12.87 -10.25
N LEU A 262 -7.46 -12.66 -11.03
CA LEU A 262 -8.64 -11.87 -10.63
C LEU A 262 -9.25 -12.28 -9.28
N PRO A 263 -9.47 -13.57 -8.96
CA PRO A 263 -9.96 -13.99 -7.65
C PRO A 263 -8.99 -13.66 -6.51
N LYS A 264 -7.68 -13.81 -6.76
CA LYS A 264 -6.63 -13.50 -5.77
C LYS A 264 -6.58 -12.02 -5.43
N VAL A 265 -6.94 -11.17 -6.41
CA VAL A 265 -6.95 -9.71 -6.30
C VAL A 265 -8.17 -9.19 -5.56
N THR A 266 -9.34 -9.68 -5.97
CA THR A 266 -10.60 -9.00 -5.61
C THR A 266 -11.01 -9.25 -4.18
N ILE A 267 -10.72 -10.42 -3.63
CA ILE A 267 -11.27 -10.83 -2.35
C ILE A 267 -10.53 -10.26 -1.14
N PRO A 268 -9.20 -10.37 -1.03
CA PRO A 268 -8.49 -9.80 0.12
C PRO A 268 -8.44 -8.26 0.09
N ALA A 269 -8.34 -7.67 -1.11
CA ALA A 269 -8.19 -6.23 -1.26
C ALA A 269 -9.50 -5.47 -1.03
N PHE A 270 -10.63 -6.08 -1.36
CA PHE A 270 -11.93 -5.41 -1.36
C PHE A 270 -12.81 -5.81 -0.18
N GLY A 271 -12.49 -6.90 0.55
CA GLY A 271 -13.40 -7.49 1.52
C GLY A 271 -13.94 -6.52 2.57
N ALA A 272 -13.09 -5.99 3.44
CA ALA A 272 -13.54 -5.24 4.61
C ALA A 272 -13.82 -3.76 4.35
N GLY A 273 -12.91 -3.07 3.66
CA GLY A 273 -13.07 -1.63 3.45
C GLY A 273 -14.18 -1.32 2.48
N LEU A 274 -14.31 -2.18 1.48
CA LEU A 274 -15.41 -2.05 0.54
C LEU A 274 -16.75 -2.29 1.22
N LEU A 275 -16.86 -3.29 2.10
CA LEU A 275 -18.07 -3.52 2.89
C LEU A 275 -18.46 -2.30 3.70
N LEU A 276 -17.50 -1.68 4.37
CA LEU A 276 -17.76 -0.50 5.18
C LEU A 276 -18.19 0.68 4.31
N VAL A 277 -17.46 0.93 3.22
CA VAL A 277 -17.79 1.98 2.27
C VAL A 277 -19.12 1.71 1.59
N MET A 278 -19.37 0.48 1.21
CA MET A 278 -20.60 0.05 0.57
C MET A 278 -21.77 0.14 1.55
N GLY A 279 -21.58 -0.25 2.81
CA GLY A 279 -22.55 -0.05 3.87
C GLY A 279 -22.92 1.44 4.03
N ILE A 280 -21.94 2.31 4.07
CA ILE A 280 -22.15 3.77 4.13
C ILE A 280 -22.93 4.27 2.91
N LEU A 281 -22.55 3.84 1.72
CA LEU A 281 -23.19 4.27 0.47
C LEU A 281 -24.61 3.71 0.31
N ILE A 282 -24.88 2.49 0.78
CA ILE A 282 -26.23 1.89 0.84
C ILE A 282 -27.13 2.69 1.79
N LEU A 283 -26.64 3.02 2.99
CA LEU A 283 -27.38 3.83 3.94
C LEU A 283 -27.71 5.23 3.39
N ILE A 284 -26.81 5.80 2.60
CA ILE A 284 -27.02 7.08 1.90
C ILE A 284 -28.04 6.92 0.77
N ALA A 285 -27.98 5.85 -0.01
CA ALA A 285 -28.92 5.53 -1.09
C ALA A 285 -30.34 5.28 -0.56
N LYS A 286 -30.49 4.55 0.57
CA LYS A 286 -31.77 4.29 1.23
C LYS A 286 -32.53 5.56 1.60
N LYS A 287 -31.84 6.61 2.03
CA LYS A 287 -32.45 7.89 2.41
C LYS A 287 -33.08 8.67 1.21
N ARG A 288 -32.83 8.25 -0.03
CA ARG A 288 -33.23 8.95 -1.27
C ARG A 288 -34.24 8.22 -2.17
N GLY A 289 -34.85 7.13 -1.73
CA GLY A 289 -36.11 6.52 -2.25
C GLY A 289 -36.10 5.77 -3.57
N LYS A 290 -36.97 4.80 -3.69
CA LYS A 290 -37.54 4.08 -4.87
C LYS A 290 -36.63 3.18 -5.74
N ARG A 291 -35.64 2.43 -5.16
CA ARG A 291 -34.93 1.43 -5.97
C ARG A 291 -34.63 0.16 -5.15
N ALA A 292 -35.68 -0.58 -4.83
CA ALA A 292 -35.59 -1.84 -4.10
C ALA A 292 -34.64 -2.87 -4.78
N ALA A 293 -34.69 -2.97 -6.13
CA ALA A 293 -33.82 -3.90 -6.87
C ALA A 293 -32.33 -3.54 -6.72
N LEU A 294 -31.96 -2.25 -6.82
CA LEU A 294 -30.58 -1.80 -6.67
C LEU A 294 -30.05 -2.02 -5.25
N LEU A 295 -30.91 -1.79 -4.24
CA LEU A 295 -30.61 -2.07 -2.83
C LEU A 295 -30.46 -3.57 -2.57
N THR A 296 -31.25 -4.41 -3.23
CA THR A 296 -31.17 -5.88 -3.08
C THR A 296 -29.87 -6.42 -3.68
N VAL A 297 -29.52 -5.98 -4.90
CA VAL A 297 -28.25 -6.36 -5.54
C VAL A 297 -27.05 -5.85 -4.74
N SER A 298 -27.16 -4.61 -4.22
CA SER A 298 -26.13 -4.03 -3.35
C SER A 298 -25.99 -4.78 -2.03
N ALA A 299 -27.09 -5.16 -1.39
CA ALA A 299 -27.11 -5.92 -0.14
C ALA A 299 -26.55 -7.33 -0.33
N SER A 300 -26.88 -8.02 -1.42
CA SER A 300 -26.32 -9.33 -1.72
C SER A 300 -24.81 -9.30 -1.97
N GLY A 301 -24.30 -8.28 -2.66
CA GLY A 301 -22.85 -8.06 -2.82
C GLY A 301 -22.15 -7.80 -1.48
N VAL A 302 -22.77 -7.01 -0.58
CA VAL A 302 -22.27 -6.77 0.78
C VAL A 302 -22.24 -8.04 1.62
N ILE A 303 -23.29 -8.84 1.59
CA ILE A 303 -23.39 -10.09 2.36
C ILE A 303 -22.33 -11.09 1.86
N LEU A 304 -22.21 -11.27 0.54
CA LEU A 304 -21.22 -12.17 -0.06
C LEU A 304 -19.78 -11.73 0.21
N SER A 305 -19.51 -10.43 0.16
CA SER A 305 -18.19 -9.88 0.50
C SER A 305 -17.92 -9.99 2.00
N GLY A 306 -18.97 -9.84 2.85
CA GLY A 306 -18.88 -9.91 4.30
C GLY A 306 -18.58 -11.29 4.85
N THR A 307 -19.13 -12.32 4.23
CA THR A 307 -18.79 -13.70 4.61
C THR A 307 -17.33 -14.02 4.31
N GLY A 308 -16.80 -13.58 3.18
CA GLY A 308 -15.38 -13.72 2.87
C GLY A 308 -14.48 -12.96 3.87
N PHE A 309 -14.90 -11.77 4.28
CA PHE A 309 -14.16 -10.97 5.28
C PHE A 309 -14.24 -11.56 6.69
N LEU A 310 -15.39 -12.00 7.15
CA LEU A 310 -15.55 -12.63 8.46
C LEU A 310 -14.68 -13.88 8.59
N VAL A 311 -14.62 -14.70 7.55
CA VAL A 311 -13.72 -15.85 7.50
C VAL A 311 -12.26 -15.42 7.56
N PHE A 312 -11.88 -14.34 6.85
CA PHE A 312 -10.52 -13.78 6.87
C PHE A 312 -10.15 -13.18 8.22
N ALA A 313 -11.05 -12.42 8.86
CA ALA A 313 -10.79 -11.74 10.13
C ALA A 313 -10.74 -12.71 11.33
N ILE A 314 -11.57 -13.73 11.34
CA ILE A 314 -11.72 -14.65 12.48
C ILE A 314 -10.64 -15.72 12.52
N ARG A 315 -10.10 -16.15 11.39
CA ARG A 315 -9.23 -17.32 11.35
C ARG A 315 -7.74 -17.04 11.23
N GLY A 316 -7.28 -15.78 11.07
CA GLY A 316 -5.84 -15.47 10.92
C GLY A 316 -5.17 -16.28 9.79
N TYR A 317 -5.87 -16.54 8.73
CA TYR A 317 -5.65 -17.63 7.81
C TYR A 317 -4.38 -17.47 6.97
N GLU A 318 -3.69 -18.57 6.75
CA GLU A 318 -2.72 -18.70 5.67
C GLU A 318 -3.36 -18.25 4.35
N TYR A 319 -2.82 -17.19 3.80
CA TYR A 319 -3.31 -16.58 2.55
C TYR A 319 -3.46 -17.61 1.41
N ARG A 320 -2.57 -18.61 1.33
CA ARG A 320 -2.62 -19.70 0.36
C ARG A 320 -3.89 -20.55 0.49
N ARG A 321 -4.29 -20.86 1.72
CA ARG A 321 -5.51 -21.67 1.99
C ARG A 321 -6.79 -20.89 1.68
N LEU A 322 -6.81 -19.58 2.01
CA LEU A 322 -7.92 -18.71 1.66
C LEU A 322 -8.05 -18.57 0.13
N CYS A 323 -6.95 -18.37 -0.60
CA CYS A 323 -6.96 -18.32 -2.06
C CYS A 323 -7.39 -19.66 -2.68
N GLY A 324 -7.03 -20.81 -2.08
CA GLY A 324 -7.50 -22.13 -2.51
C GLY A 324 -9.00 -22.34 -2.29
N MET A 325 -9.53 -21.94 -1.12
CA MET A 325 -10.99 -22.03 -0.84
C MET A 325 -11.82 -21.10 -1.72
N ILE A 326 -11.26 -19.96 -2.09
CA ILE A 326 -11.96 -18.95 -2.90
C ILE A 326 -11.81 -19.25 -4.39
N SER A 327 -10.77 -19.94 -4.83
CA SER A 327 -10.62 -20.39 -6.21
C SER A 327 -11.70 -21.40 -6.65
N SER A 328 -12.40 -22.04 -5.71
CA SER A 328 -13.52 -22.95 -6.00
C SER A 328 -14.90 -22.30 -6.20
N ALA A 329 -15.07 -20.98 -5.82
CA ALA A 329 -16.33 -20.25 -6.01
C ALA A 329 -16.15 -18.86 -6.67
N PRO A 330 -15.23 -18.63 -7.61
CA PRO A 330 -14.67 -17.30 -7.88
C PRO A 330 -15.47 -16.47 -8.87
N ALA A 331 -16.02 -17.04 -9.89
CA ALA A 331 -16.64 -16.28 -10.98
C ALA A 331 -17.93 -15.59 -10.53
N GLY A 332 -18.75 -16.26 -9.73
CA GLY A 332 -20.03 -15.72 -9.23
C GLY A 332 -19.82 -14.58 -8.25
N PHE A 333 -18.83 -14.71 -7.37
CA PHE A 333 -18.51 -13.69 -6.38
C PHE A 333 -17.92 -12.42 -7.03
N PHE A 334 -16.96 -12.60 -7.93
CA PHE A 334 -16.37 -11.49 -8.69
C PHE A 334 -17.42 -10.78 -9.55
N LEU A 335 -18.27 -11.53 -10.25
CA LEU A 335 -19.34 -10.97 -11.07
C LEU A 335 -20.34 -10.19 -10.22
N SER A 336 -20.76 -10.73 -9.07
CA SER A 336 -21.68 -10.05 -8.14
C SER A 336 -21.06 -8.77 -7.59
N PHE A 337 -19.77 -8.79 -7.31
CA PHE A 337 -19.01 -7.64 -6.86
C PHE A 337 -18.88 -6.56 -7.94
N MET A 338 -18.56 -6.93 -9.19
CA MET A 338 -18.48 -6.00 -10.32
C MET A 338 -19.84 -5.39 -10.63
N ILE A 339 -20.91 -6.19 -10.65
CA ILE A 339 -22.29 -5.71 -10.83
C ILE A 339 -22.64 -4.72 -9.73
N PHE A 340 -22.25 -5.01 -8.49
CA PHE A 340 -22.47 -4.11 -7.38
C PHE A 340 -21.72 -2.79 -7.54
N CYS A 341 -20.42 -2.80 -7.86
CA CYS A 341 -19.64 -1.59 -8.10
C CYS A 341 -20.22 -0.74 -9.25
N VAL A 342 -20.64 -1.38 -10.33
CA VAL A 342 -21.29 -0.72 -11.48
C VAL A 342 -22.63 -0.13 -11.05
N ALA A 343 -23.48 -0.89 -10.37
CA ALA A 343 -24.80 -0.42 -9.92
C ALA A 343 -24.68 0.74 -8.91
N LEU A 344 -23.69 0.66 -8.01
CA LEU A 344 -23.38 1.73 -7.06
C LEU A 344 -22.88 2.99 -7.78
N THR A 345 -21.97 2.83 -8.73
CA THR A 345 -21.44 3.94 -9.55
C THR A 345 -22.56 4.64 -10.30
N ILE A 346 -23.42 3.89 -11.00
CA ILE A 346 -24.57 4.43 -11.71
C ILE A 346 -25.52 5.16 -10.74
N SER A 347 -25.78 4.57 -9.57
CA SER A 347 -26.66 5.16 -8.54
C SER A 347 -26.12 6.49 -8.01
N LEU A 348 -24.81 6.58 -7.82
CA LEU A 348 -24.13 7.80 -7.38
C LEU A 348 -24.10 8.85 -8.49
N MET A 349 -23.80 8.47 -9.73
CA MET A 349 -23.76 9.36 -10.89
C MET A 349 -25.11 10.01 -11.17
N MET A 350 -26.22 9.34 -10.88
CA MET A 350 -27.57 9.91 -11.10
C MET A 350 -27.98 10.97 -10.09
N ARG A 351 -27.33 11.11 -8.92
CA ARG A 351 -27.79 11.99 -7.82
C ARG A 351 -26.66 12.62 -6.99
N GLY A 352 -25.40 12.40 -7.33
CA GLY A 352 -24.24 12.87 -6.57
C GLY A 352 -23.56 14.08 -7.21
N ASP A 353 -22.49 14.51 -6.57
CA ASP A 353 -21.50 15.40 -7.12
C ASP A 353 -20.70 14.64 -8.18
N LYS A 354 -21.05 14.86 -9.46
CA LYS A 354 -20.43 14.15 -10.60
C LYS A 354 -18.91 14.31 -10.63
N GLU A 355 -18.41 15.48 -10.24
CA GLU A 355 -16.98 15.78 -10.18
C GLU A 355 -16.24 14.89 -9.16
N ARG A 356 -16.82 14.72 -7.99
CA ARG A 356 -16.22 13.86 -6.96
C ARG A 356 -16.28 12.40 -7.32
N ILE A 357 -17.40 11.96 -7.91
CA ILE A 357 -17.57 10.59 -8.38
C ILE A 357 -16.52 10.27 -9.45
N LEU A 358 -16.37 11.15 -10.44
CA LEU A 358 -15.37 10.98 -11.49
C LEU A 358 -13.95 10.91 -10.91
N SER A 359 -13.63 11.78 -9.96
CA SER A 359 -12.32 11.76 -9.29
C SER A 359 -12.06 10.45 -8.51
N ALA A 360 -13.06 9.93 -7.78
CA ALA A 360 -12.95 8.67 -7.07
C ALA A 360 -12.82 7.46 -8.04
N LEU A 361 -13.52 7.51 -9.18
CA LEU A 361 -13.36 6.51 -10.24
C LEU A 361 -11.98 6.54 -10.88
N ILE A 362 -11.41 7.75 -11.09
CA ILE A 362 -10.04 7.92 -11.56
C ILE A 362 -9.07 7.24 -10.58
N PHE A 363 -9.22 7.46 -9.27
CA PHE A 363 -8.36 6.79 -8.29
C PHE A 363 -8.49 5.26 -8.34
N ALA A 364 -9.72 4.75 -8.32
CA ALA A 364 -9.99 3.32 -8.36
C ALA A 364 -9.43 2.67 -9.63
N PHE A 365 -9.75 3.24 -10.79
CA PHE A 365 -9.32 2.75 -12.09
C PHE A 365 -7.79 2.76 -12.23
N SER A 366 -7.15 3.87 -11.86
CA SER A 366 -5.70 3.99 -11.97
C SER A 366 -4.97 3.03 -11.03
N GLY A 367 -5.49 2.80 -9.83
CA GLY A 367 -4.95 1.81 -8.89
C GLY A 367 -5.02 0.39 -9.44
N ILE A 368 -6.17 -0.01 -9.98
CA ILE A 368 -6.37 -1.33 -10.59
C ILE A 368 -5.47 -1.49 -11.82
N LEU A 369 -5.41 -0.47 -12.68
CA LEU A 369 -4.58 -0.49 -13.87
C LEU A 369 -3.08 -0.57 -13.55
N GLY A 370 -2.61 0.16 -12.52
CA GLY A 370 -1.23 0.04 -12.03
C GLY A 370 -0.92 -1.37 -11.55
N CYS A 371 -1.81 -1.96 -10.78
CA CYS A 371 -1.67 -3.33 -10.28
C CYS A 371 -1.69 -4.38 -11.41
N SER A 372 -2.39 -4.11 -12.52
CA SER A 372 -2.46 -5.03 -13.66
C SER A 372 -1.12 -5.25 -14.35
N LEU A 373 -0.12 -4.36 -14.13
CA LEU A 373 1.24 -4.58 -14.65
C LEU A 373 1.88 -5.87 -14.14
N PHE A 374 1.49 -6.34 -12.96
CA PHE A 374 1.98 -7.63 -12.45
C PHE A 374 1.44 -8.85 -13.23
N LEU A 375 0.40 -8.69 -14.04
CA LEU A 375 -0.10 -9.75 -14.92
C LEU A 375 0.91 -10.12 -16.02
N PHE A 376 1.82 -9.19 -16.35
CA PHE A 376 2.92 -9.41 -17.28
C PHE A 376 4.18 -9.93 -16.60
N GLY A 377 4.16 -10.19 -15.30
CA GLY A 377 5.27 -10.75 -14.51
C GLY A 377 5.09 -12.25 -14.25
N GLU A 378 6.18 -12.96 -13.94
CA GLU A 378 6.14 -14.37 -13.52
C GLU A 378 5.44 -14.54 -12.16
N TYR A 379 5.53 -13.52 -11.31
CA TYR A 379 5.01 -13.55 -9.96
C TYR A 379 4.13 -12.34 -9.66
N PHE A 380 2.96 -12.59 -9.12
CA PHE A 380 2.03 -11.55 -8.66
C PHE A 380 2.11 -11.45 -7.13
N PRO A 381 2.90 -10.52 -6.57
CA PRO A 381 3.02 -10.38 -5.13
C PRO A 381 1.76 -9.76 -4.52
N VAL A 382 1.26 -10.34 -3.41
CA VAL A 382 0.09 -9.81 -2.70
C VAL A 382 0.29 -8.36 -2.25
N ARG A 383 1.51 -7.99 -1.92
CA ARG A 383 1.88 -6.60 -1.59
C ARG A 383 1.71 -5.61 -2.74
N GLY A 384 1.62 -6.07 -3.98
CA GLY A 384 1.29 -5.24 -5.15
C GLY A 384 -0.10 -4.59 -5.08
N PHE A 385 -1.02 -5.13 -4.23
CA PHE A 385 -2.33 -4.51 -3.99
C PHE A 385 -2.30 -3.24 -3.14
N CYS A 386 -1.14 -2.82 -2.68
CA CYS A 386 -1.01 -1.61 -1.85
C CYS A 386 -1.59 -0.36 -2.54
N ALA A 387 -1.31 -0.16 -3.83
CA ALA A 387 -1.81 1.01 -4.57
C ALA A 387 -3.34 0.96 -4.78
N PRO A 388 -3.95 -0.09 -5.37
CA PRO A 388 -5.39 -0.12 -5.57
C PRO A 388 -6.18 -0.04 -4.26
N VAL A 389 -5.74 -0.73 -3.20
CA VAL A 389 -6.42 -0.66 -1.89
C VAL A 389 -6.36 0.75 -1.31
N THR A 390 -5.19 1.39 -1.32
CA THR A 390 -5.03 2.75 -0.80
C THR A 390 -5.86 3.76 -1.60
N LEU A 391 -5.80 3.71 -2.93
CA LEU A 391 -6.53 4.65 -3.80
C LEU A 391 -8.05 4.45 -3.72
N LEU A 392 -8.52 3.20 -3.56
CA LEU A 392 -9.93 2.91 -3.30
C LEU A 392 -10.41 3.49 -1.97
N ILE A 393 -9.64 3.32 -0.90
CA ILE A 393 -9.95 3.89 0.41
C ILE A 393 -9.98 5.41 0.35
N LEU A 394 -8.98 6.04 -0.28
CA LEU A 394 -8.93 7.49 -0.44
C LEU A 394 -10.12 8.01 -1.27
N GLY A 395 -10.43 7.35 -2.38
CA GLY A 395 -11.59 7.69 -3.20
C GLY A 395 -12.92 7.53 -2.46
N ALA A 396 -13.06 6.49 -1.67
CA ALA A 396 -14.24 6.22 -0.86
C ALA A 396 -14.43 7.25 0.26
N VAL A 397 -13.38 7.57 0.99
CA VAL A 397 -13.41 8.60 2.04
C VAL A 397 -13.69 9.98 1.43
N TYR A 398 -13.11 10.28 0.28
CA TYR A 398 -13.38 11.51 -0.48
C TYR A 398 -14.86 11.65 -0.88
N LEU A 399 -15.50 10.54 -1.32
CA LEU A 399 -16.94 10.52 -1.61
C LEU A 399 -17.80 10.60 -0.35
N ALA A 400 -17.37 10.00 0.73
CA ALA A 400 -18.12 9.94 1.98
C ALA A 400 -18.14 11.30 2.72
N GLU A 401 -17.10 12.12 2.58
CA GLU A 401 -16.93 13.36 3.34
C GLU A 401 -18.12 14.32 3.23
N PRO A 402 -18.64 14.73 2.04
CA PRO A 402 -19.80 15.63 1.97
C PRO A 402 -21.08 14.99 2.49
N GLN A 403 -21.21 13.68 2.36
CA GLN A 403 -22.37 12.95 2.85
C GLN A 403 -22.33 12.84 4.38
N TRP A 404 -21.11 12.69 4.93
CA TRP A 404 -20.89 12.74 6.37
C TRP A 404 -21.40 14.05 6.97
N ASN A 405 -21.11 15.19 6.33
CA ASN A 405 -21.62 16.49 6.78
C ASN A 405 -23.16 16.55 6.87
N ARG A 406 -23.85 15.87 5.93
CA ARG A 406 -25.31 15.82 5.83
C ARG A 406 -25.96 14.69 6.64
N ALA A 407 -25.16 13.75 7.14
CA ALA A 407 -25.65 12.59 7.90
C ALA A 407 -26.16 13.03 9.28
N GLY A 408 -27.25 12.40 9.73
CA GLY A 408 -27.76 12.59 11.09
C GLY A 408 -26.82 12.02 12.15
N ARG A 409 -26.92 12.51 13.39
CA ARG A 409 -26.06 12.12 14.50
C ARG A 409 -26.01 10.60 14.69
N ASN A 410 -27.15 9.91 14.68
CA ASN A 410 -27.23 8.46 14.89
C ASN A 410 -26.45 7.67 13.85
N LEU A 411 -26.52 8.09 12.55
CA LEU A 411 -25.78 7.42 11.49
C LEU A 411 -24.27 7.63 11.64
N LYS A 412 -23.85 8.85 11.97
CA LYS A 412 -22.43 9.15 12.24
C LYS A 412 -21.91 8.28 13.40
N THR A 413 -22.66 8.23 14.50
CA THR A 413 -22.31 7.43 15.68
C THR A 413 -22.22 5.95 15.32
N ALA A 414 -23.21 5.40 14.63
CA ALA A 414 -23.22 3.98 14.25
C ALA A 414 -22.02 3.61 13.36
N ILE A 415 -21.70 4.43 12.36
CA ILE A 415 -20.54 4.20 11.48
C ILE A 415 -19.23 4.32 12.26
N SER A 416 -19.12 5.32 13.14
CA SER A 416 -17.92 5.51 13.97
C SER A 416 -17.71 4.34 14.91
N ILE A 417 -18.77 3.86 15.55
CA ILE A 417 -18.71 2.68 16.45
C ILE A 417 -18.31 1.43 15.65
N LEU A 418 -18.92 1.20 14.49
CA LEU A 418 -18.60 0.04 13.65
C LEU A 418 -17.13 0.04 13.22
N LEU A 419 -16.64 1.17 12.73
CA LEU A 419 -15.25 1.30 12.29
C LEU A 419 -14.29 1.12 13.48
N ALA A 420 -14.58 1.77 14.62
CA ALA A 420 -13.78 1.64 15.82
C ALA A 420 -13.80 0.20 16.37
N ALA A 421 -14.95 -0.47 16.39
CA ALA A 421 -15.06 -1.86 16.83
C ALA A 421 -14.24 -2.81 15.95
N CYS A 422 -14.35 -2.70 14.62
CA CYS A 422 -13.52 -3.49 13.70
C CYS A 422 -12.02 -3.24 13.91
N PHE A 423 -11.63 -1.98 14.11
CA PHE A 423 -10.24 -1.63 14.38
C PHE A 423 -9.75 -2.18 15.73
N VAL A 424 -10.52 -2.00 16.79
CA VAL A 424 -10.20 -2.47 18.14
C VAL A 424 -10.12 -4.00 18.21
N LEU A 425 -10.89 -4.72 17.42
CA LEU A 425 -10.76 -6.18 17.32
C LEU A 425 -9.46 -6.61 16.62
N CYS A 426 -9.06 -5.92 15.56
CA CYS A 426 -7.91 -6.31 14.74
C CYS A 426 -6.57 -5.75 15.27
N PHE A 427 -6.58 -4.57 15.90
CA PHE A 427 -5.36 -3.86 16.30
C PHE A 427 -4.57 -4.59 17.39
N PRO A 428 -5.18 -5.06 18.50
CA PRO A 428 -4.47 -5.81 19.52
C PRO A 428 -3.92 -7.15 19.03
N LEU A 429 -4.67 -7.83 18.15
CA LEU A 429 -4.21 -9.10 17.55
C LEU A 429 -2.95 -8.89 16.71
N GLY A 430 -2.93 -7.84 15.88
CA GLY A 430 -1.75 -7.49 15.10
C GLY A 430 -0.58 -7.06 15.99
N GLY A 431 -0.84 -6.24 17.00
CA GLY A 431 0.19 -5.79 17.95
C GLY A 431 0.80 -6.93 18.77
N ALA A 432 -0.01 -7.89 19.20
CA ALA A 432 0.46 -9.07 19.92
C ALA A 432 1.34 -9.97 19.03
N ASP A 433 0.93 -10.17 17.77
CA ASP A 433 1.70 -10.95 16.80
C ASP A 433 3.07 -10.29 16.50
N ILE A 434 3.08 -8.99 16.20
CA ILE A 434 4.34 -8.24 15.96
C ILE A 434 5.25 -8.31 17.18
N ARG A 435 4.70 -8.20 18.41
CA ARG A 435 5.47 -8.31 19.64
C ARG A 435 6.04 -9.72 19.83
N GLN A 436 5.27 -10.77 19.54
CA GLN A 436 5.73 -12.16 19.62
C GLN A 436 6.90 -12.39 18.65
N VAL A 437 6.76 -11.91 17.40
CA VAL A 437 7.83 -11.99 16.39
C VAL A 437 9.07 -11.21 16.84
N HIS A 438 8.90 -10.03 17.44
CA HIS A 438 10.01 -9.23 17.98
C HIS A 438 10.79 -9.99 19.07
N GLN A 439 10.09 -10.66 20.01
CA GLN A 439 10.72 -11.43 21.07
C GLN A 439 11.51 -12.61 20.50
N ALA A 440 10.91 -13.38 19.60
CA ALA A 440 11.60 -14.49 18.93
C ALA A 440 12.81 -14.03 18.08
N ALA A 441 12.70 -12.85 17.46
CA ALA A 441 13.82 -12.26 16.73
C ALA A 441 14.97 -11.83 17.63
N ALA A 442 14.69 -11.31 18.83
CA ALA A 442 15.72 -10.97 19.80
C ALA A 442 16.47 -12.21 20.31
N GLU A 443 15.75 -13.32 20.55
CA GLU A 443 16.37 -14.61 20.88
C GLU A 443 17.26 -15.12 19.73
N ARG A 444 16.80 -14.98 18.48
CA ARG A 444 17.56 -15.31 17.28
C ARG A 444 18.84 -14.46 17.15
N GLU A 445 18.77 -13.15 17.40
CA GLU A 445 19.95 -12.27 17.39
C GLU A 445 20.98 -12.65 18.46
N ALA A 446 20.51 -13.05 19.65
CA ALA A 446 21.38 -13.57 20.70
C ALA A 446 22.09 -14.88 20.25
N ALA A 447 21.35 -15.80 19.64
CA ALA A 447 21.91 -17.05 19.10
C ALA A 447 22.95 -16.79 18.00
N PHE A 448 22.73 -15.83 17.12
CA PHE A 448 23.72 -15.42 16.12
C PHE A 448 24.99 -14.84 16.77
N SER A 449 24.84 -14.02 17.79
CA SER A 449 25.96 -13.41 18.49
C SER A 449 26.80 -14.45 19.20
N GLU A 450 26.19 -15.46 19.81
CA GLU A 450 26.85 -16.58 20.44
C GLU A 450 27.57 -17.47 19.41
N ALA A 451 26.88 -17.80 18.31
CA ALA A 451 27.46 -18.60 17.23
C ALA A 451 28.64 -17.92 16.55
N ALA A 452 28.58 -16.60 16.31
CA ALA A 452 29.68 -15.85 15.72
C ALA A 452 30.93 -15.80 16.61
N ALA A 453 30.75 -15.84 17.93
CA ALA A 453 31.87 -15.93 18.91
C ALA A 453 32.42 -17.38 19.08
N GLY A 454 31.67 -18.38 18.63
CA GLY A 454 32.01 -19.81 18.80
C GLY A 454 32.35 -20.52 17.50
N ASP A 455 31.65 -21.62 17.24
CA ASP A 455 31.88 -22.51 16.08
C ASP A 455 31.27 -22.00 14.75
N LYS A 456 30.67 -20.83 14.78
CA LYS A 456 29.98 -20.16 13.65
C LYS A 456 28.82 -20.96 13.05
N ARG A 457 28.19 -21.83 13.82
CA ARG A 457 27.01 -22.59 13.47
C ARG A 457 25.85 -22.19 14.36
N VAL A 458 24.70 -21.92 13.78
CA VAL A 458 23.50 -21.53 14.53
C VAL A 458 22.33 -22.43 14.15
N VAL A 459 21.56 -22.82 15.16
CA VAL A 459 20.32 -23.58 14.98
C VAL A 459 19.14 -22.63 15.19
N LEU A 460 18.27 -22.54 14.20
CA LEU A 460 17.15 -21.60 14.22
C LEU A 460 15.83 -22.26 13.85
N THR A 461 14.75 -21.72 14.38
CA THR A 461 13.38 -22.00 13.94
C THR A 461 12.81 -20.79 13.18
N PRO A 462 11.86 -20.99 12.23
CA PRO A 462 11.14 -19.90 11.61
C PRO A 462 10.45 -19.01 12.64
N LEU A 463 10.40 -17.68 12.35
CA LEU A 463 9.74 -16.73 13.26
C LEU A 463 8.23 -16.99 13.35
N PRO A 464 7.65 -16.97 14.56
CA PRO A 464 6.25 -17.35 14.80
C PRO A 464 5.28 -16.24 14.37
N CYS A 465 5.04 -16.07 13.09
CA CYS A 465 4.06 -15.08 12.60
C CYS A 465 2.70 -15.72 12.29
N LYS A 466 1.61 -15.10 12.75
CA LYS A 466 0.24 -15.63 12.64
C LYS A 466 -0.69 -14.74 11.83
N THR A 467 -0.37 -13.45 11.70
CA THR A 467 -1.27 -12.47 11.12
C THR A 467 -0.63 -11.66 10.00
N LYS A 468 -1.47 -11.09 9.14
CA LYS A 468 -1.06 -10.18 8.06
C LYS A 468 -0.37 -8.89 8.54
N TYR A 469 -0.33 -8.65 9.84
CA TYR A 469 0.29 -7.47 10.44
C TYR A 469 1.78 -7.64 10.70
N SER A 470 2.25 -8.87 10.80
CA SER A 470 3.70 -9.17 10.81
C SER A 470 4.28 -9.12 9.41
N ALA A 471 5.50 -8.61 9.29
CA ALA A 471 6.21 -8.51 8.02
C ALA A 471 6.60 -9.89 7.44
N GLN A 472 6.74 -10.89 8.29
CA GLN A 472 7.05 -12.28 7.94
C GLN A 472 5.86 -13.03 7.34
N PHE A 473 4.62 -12.57 7.57
CA PHE A 473 3.42 -13.26 7.11
C PHE A 473 3.39 -13.44 5.59
N GLY A 474 3.50 -14.69 5.14
CA GLY A 474 3.57 -15.02 3.72
C GLY A 474 4.86 -14.54 3.03
N ASN A 475 5.89 -14.17 3.79
CA ASN A 475 7.23 -13.87 3.33
C ASN A 475 8.19 -14.99 3.75
N GLN A 476 9.24 -15.23 2.97
CA GLN A 476 10.20 -16.28 3.26
C GLN A 476 11.14 -15.82 4.38
N ASP A 477 11.14 -16.52 5.50
CA ASP A 477 11.99 -16.23 6.65
C ASP A 477 13.26 -17.11 6.65
N LEU A 478 13.09 -18.44 6.66
CA LEU A 478 14.15 -19.42 6.57
C LEU A 478 13.79 -20.50 5.54
N THR A 479 14.80 -21.18 5.02
CA THR A 479 14.64 -22.35 4.15
C THR A 479 15.33 -23.57 4.79
N PRO A 480 14.88 -24.79 4.51
CA PRO A 480 15.54 -26.00 5.02
C PRO A 480 16.99 -26.17 4.54
N ASP A 481 17.32 -25.54 3.43
CA ASP A 481 18.67 -25.61 2.81
C ASP A 481 19.50 -24.33 3.06
N ALA A 482 20.74 -24.33 2.60
CA ALA A 482 21.67 -23.20 2.70
C ALA A 482 21.40 -22.11 1.65
N GLY A 483 20.31 -22.20 0.89
CA GLY A 483 19.94 -21.24 -0.14
C GLY A 483 19.50 -19.88 0.42
N TRP A 484 18.95 -19.06 -0.47
CA TRP A 484 18.35 -17.77 -0.05
C TRP A 484 17.07 -18.02 0.76
N PRO A 485 16.84 -17.32 1.90
CA PRO A 485 17.62 -16.20 2.45
C PRO A 485 18.71 -16.58 3.46
N ASN A 486 18.88 -17.86 3.83
CA ASN A 486 19.79 -18.30 4.87
C ASN A 486 21.24 -17.91 4.61
N GLY A 487 21.71 -18.03 3.36
CA GLY A 487 23.08 -17.68 3.00
C GLY A 487 23.43 -16.22 3.28
N VAL A 488 22.57 -15.28 2.82
CA VAL A 488 22.80 -13.84 3.06
C VAL A 488 22.65 -13.45 4.52
N MET A 489 21.80 -14.16 5.26
CA MET A 489 21.66 -13.98 6.71
C MET A 489 22.91 -14.45 7.44
N ALA A 490 23.49 -15.58 7.01
CA ALA A 490 24.75 -16.08 7.53
C ALA A 490 25.90 -15.08 7.32
N ASP A 491 26.02 -14.53 6.10
CA ASP A 491 27.01 -13.48 5.79
C ASP A 491 26.80 -12.22 6.63
N TYR A 492 25.54 -11.84 6.89
CA TYR A 492 25.21 -10.66 7.67
C TYR A 492 25.65 -10.76 9.14
N TYR A 493 25.53 -11.96 9.74
CA TYR A 493 25.86 -12.23 11.14
C TYR A 493 27.26 -12.86 11.33
N ASP A 494 28.04 -12.99 10.26
CA ASP A 494 29.39 -13.63 10.27
C ASP A 494 29.35 -15.06 10.81
N VAL A 495 28.37 -15.85 10.41
CA VAL A 495 28.27 -17.29 10.72
C VAL A 495 28.45 -18.13 9.45
N ILE A 496 28.95 -19.37 9.61
CA ILE A 496 29.24 -20.25 8.48
C ILE A 496 27.97 -20.97 8.00
N ARG A 497 27.09 -21.35 8.96
CA ARG A 497 25.93 -22.16 8.63
C ARG A 497 24.75 -21.91 9.57
N ILE A 498 23.57 -21.79 8.95
CA ILE A 498 22.27 -21.81 9.63
C ILE A 498 21.68 -23.21 9.45
N ILE A 499 21.34 -23.86 10.55
CA ILE A 499 20.61 -25.14 10.59
C ILE A 499 19.17 -24.81 10.96
N VAL A 500 18.23 -25.18 10.11
CA VAL A 500 16.82 -24.90 10.35
C VAL A 500 16.14 -26.12 10.92
N ILE A 501 15.46 -25.95 12.05
CA ILE A 501 14.57 -26.95 12.62
C ILE A 501 13.15 -26.48 12.35
N GLU A 502 12.39 -27.26 11.62
CA GLU A 502 10.95 -27.00 11.44
C GLU A 502 10.24 -27.31 12.76
N PRO A 503 9.33 -26.44 13.23
CA PRO A 503 8.50 -26.76 14.39
C PRO A 503 7.66 -28.00 14.07
N GLU A 504 7.58 -28.94 15.01
CA GLU A 504 6.66 -30.08 14.90
C GLU A 504 5.25 -29.54 14.68
N GLU A 505 4.57 -30.03 13.63
CA GLU A 505 3.18 -29.66 13.36
C GLU A 505 2.31 -30.19 14.52
N GLU A 506 1.84 -29.30 15.42
CA GLU A 506 0.82 -29.60 16.42
C GLU A 506 -0.59 -29.73 15.80
#